data_b5b652e5dde816cbda2b1575a04a9897
#
_entry.id   b5b652e5dde816cbda2b1575a04a9897
#
_cell.length_a   1.000
_cell.length_b   1.000
_cell.length_c   1.000
_cell.angle_alpha   90.00
_cell.angle_beta   90.00
_cell.angle_gamma   90.00
#
_symmetry.space_group_name_H-M   'P 1'
#
loop_
_entity.id
_entity.type
_entity.pdbx_description
1 polymer ?
#
loop_
_entity_poly.entity_id
_entity_poly.type
_entity_poly.pdbx_seq_one_letter_code
_entity_poly.pdbx_strand_id
1 'polypeptide(L)'
;MEKIEERTVFSIPFGELNVFETNVVCHDFPFFFEKPVITLMLSGNKIIRSEEETFEFNERSVFIPPCNKELSIDIHPVFREPTKCLVLDIEQEYIDSVFSEVIENWHPDWDRTGIMMKENAVKKFVSSDESLWRSLTNLYNRRIDGSMYGTSDFLLSLSLKELIYELMKTNAKHILLHTDKAENMQNGLQEVVHFIKQNYREPITIKKLATVAGMSEANLFKKFKHSYNCTPVEYIIQLRIEHAKQLLISNPEIGIKNICFESGFNTLEYFYRKFTQITGKSPKKFKIN
;
A
#
# COMPACT_ATOMS: atom_id res chain seq x y z
N MET A 1 -2.59 -27.55 -24.48
CA MET A 1 -1.62 -26.91 -23.58
C MET A 1 -1.51 -27.81 -22.36
N GLU A 2 -0.35 -28.40 -22.12
CA GLU A 2 -0.10 -29.14 -20.89
C GLU A 2 -0.24 -28.20 -19.70
N LYS A 3 -0.93 -28.66 -18.68
CA LYS A 3 -1.17 -27.90 -17.45
C LYS A 3 0.16 -27.84 -16.70
N ILE A 4 0.82 -26.67 -16.72
CA ILE A 4 2.14 -26.46 -16.13
C ILE A 4 2.12 -26.70 -14.62
N GLU A 5 1.03 -26.34 -13.95
CA GLU A 5 0.89 -26.35 -12.51
C GLU A 5 -0.49 -26.87 -12.10
N GLU A 6 -0.53 -27.75 -11.10
CA GLU A 6 -1.76 -28.24 -10.49
C GLU A 6 -2.03 -27.44 -9.22
N ARG A 7 -3.24 -26.85 -9.15
CA ARG A 7 -3.69 -26.05 -7.98
C ARG A 7 -4.76 -26.80 -7.23
N THR A 8 -4.53 -27.03 -5.94
CA THR A 8 -5.54 -27.52 -4.99
C THR A 8 -5.91 -26.40 -4.03
N VAL A 9 -7.21 -26.14 -3.89
CA VAL A 9 -7.74 -25.04 -3.05
C VAL A 9 -8.43 -25.61 -1.81
N PHE A 10 -8.07 -25.07 -0.65
CA PHE A 10 -8.70 -25.39 0.62
C PHE A 10 -9.28 -24.10 1.22
N SER A 11 -10.59 -24.10 1.46
CA SER A 11 -11.23 -23.01 2.20
C SER A 11 -10.84 -23.09 3.68
N ILE A 12 -10.50 -21.96 4.27
CA ILE A 12 -10.19 -21.79 5.70
C ILE A 12 -10.98 -20.60 6.24
N PRO A 13 -11.15 -20.42 7.56
CA PRO A 13 -11.72 -19.21 8.11
C PRO A 13 -10.94 -17.99 7.64
N PHE A 14 -11.64 -16.98 7.13
CA PHE A 14 -11.08 -15.70 6.68
C PHE A 14 -10.07 -15.79 5.53
N GLY A 15 -10.21 -16.80 4.64
CA GLY A 15 -9.34 -16.88 3.47
C GLY A 15 -9.29 -18.22 2.77
N GLU A 16 -8.23 -18.40 1.98
CA GLU A 16 -7.96 -19.61 1.20
C GLU A 16 -6.50 -20.05 1.33
N LEU A 17 -6.33 -21.36 1.39
CA LEU A 17 -5.03 -22.03 1.34
C LEU A 17 -4.91 -22.73 -0.01
N ASN A 18 -3.94 -22.35 -0.81
CA ASN A 18 -3.73 -22.88 -2.15
C ASN A 18 -2.42 -23.66 -2.18
N VAL A 19 -2.45 -24.87 -2.70
CA VAL A 19 -1.26 -25.69 -2.92
C VAL A 19 -1.03 -25.80 -4.41
N PHE A 20 0.15 -25.41 -4.85
CA PHE A 20 0.59 -25.47 -6.22
C PHE A 20 1.67 -26.54 -6.37
N GLU A 21 1.45 -27.50 -7.26
CA GLU A 21 2.39 -28.58 -7.58
C GLU A 21 2.80 -28.49 -9.04
N THR A 22 4.12 -28.44 -9.30
CA THR A 22 4.67 -28.31 -10.64
C THR A 22 5.63 -29.46 -10.92
N ASN A 23 5.34 -30.25 -11.96
CA ASN A 23 6.11 -31.40 -12.37
C ASN A 23 6.97 -31.15 -13.61
N VAL A 24 6.88 -29.98 -14.22
CA VAL A 24 7.56 -29.62 -15.45
C VAL A 24 8.53 -28.47 -15.23
N VAL A 25 9.62 -28.48 -15.99
CA VAL A 25 10.54 -27.34 -16.01
C VAL A 25 9.84 -26.16 -16.67
N CYS A 26 9.91 -25.01 -16.03
CA CYS A 26 9.33 -23.79 -16.52
C CYS A 26 10.34 -22.66 -16.40
N HIS A 27 10.45 -21.83 -17.43
CA HIS A 27 11.32 -20.65 -17.47
C HIS A 27 10.51 -19.39 -17.71
N ASP A 28 10.87 -18.32 -17.03
CA ASP A 28 10.28 -16.99 -17.17
C ASP A 28 8.74 -16.98 -17.11
N PHE A 29 8.16 -17.85 -16.28
CA PHE A 29 6.71 -17.89 -16.10
C PHE A 29 6.24 -16.64 -15.34
N PRO A 30 5.43 -15.77 -15.97
CA PRO A 30 4.98 -14.55 -15.32
C PRO A 30 3.95 -14.85 -14.24
N PHE A 31 4.04 -14.12 -13.12
CA PHE A 31 3.03 -14.16 -12.08
C PHE A 31 2.85 -12.78 -11.45
N PHE A 32 1.67 -12.56 -10.89
CA PHE A 32 1.22 -11.28 -10.41
C PHE A 32 0.21 -11.48 -9.26
N PHE A 33 0.33 -10.65 -8.23
CA PHE A 33 -0.63 -10.62 -7.13
C PHE A 33 -1.15 -9.20 -6.91
N GLU A 34 -2.48 -9.05 -6.92
CA GLU A 34 -3.13 -7.77 -6.64
C GLU A 34 -3.14 -7.43 -5.14
N LYS A 35 -3.08 -8.45 -4.31
CA LYS A 35 -3.10 -8.34 -2.84
C LYS A 35 -1.98 -9.16 -2.22
N PRO A 36 -1.54 -8.85 -0.98
CA PRO A 36 -0.52 -9.64 -0.33
C PRO A 36 -0.98 -11.08 -0.14
N VAL A 37 -0.10 -11.99 -0.48
CA VAL A 37 -0.24 -13.41 -0.17
C VAL A 37 1.01 -13.86 0.56
N ILE A 38 0.85 -14.84 1.43
CA ILE A 38 1.99 -15.44 2.15
C ILE A 38 2.29 -16.76 1.47
N THR A 39 3.51 -16.89 0.95
CA THR A 39 3.91 -18.11 0.25
C THR A 39 4.96 -18.89 1.05
N LEU A 40 4.86 -20.21 1.03
CA LEU A 40 5.81 -21.14 1.66
C LEU A 40 6.25 -22.19 0.66
N MET A 41 7.54 -22.42 0.53
CA MET A 41 8.08 -23.54 -0.24
C MET A 41 8.08 -24.81 0.61
N LEU A 42 7.24 -25.76 0.24
CA LEU A 42 7.11 -27.07 0.91
C LEU A 42 8.14 -28.06 0.42
N SER A 43 8.41 -28.10 -0.89
CA SER A 43 9.46 -28.94 -1.48
C SER A 43 9.99 -28.32 -2.78
N GLY A 44 11.28 -28.55 -3.04
CA GLY A 44 11.98 -28.02 -4.21
C GLY A 44 12.40 -26.57 -4.05
N ASN A 45 12.67 -25.91 -5.18
CA ASN A 45 13.05 -24.50 -5.23
C ASN A 45 12.45 -23.82 -6.46
N LYS A 46 12.36 -22.49 -6.38
CA LYS A 46 12.01 -21.61 -7.49
C LYS A 46 13.01 -20.46 -7.55
N ILE A 47 13.37 -20.01 -8.74
CA ILE A 47 14.14 -18.78 -8.93
C ILE A 47 13.14 -17.68 -9.27
N ILE A 48 13.08 -16.65 -8.46
CA ILE A 48 12.16 -15.52 -8.63
C ILE A 48 12.95 -14.33 -9.15
N ARG A 49 12.45 -13.70 -10.23
CA ARG A 49 13.03 -12.52 -10.84
C ARG A 49 12.06 -11.35 -10.79
N SER A 50 12.59 -10.19 -10.49
CA SER A 50 11.95 -8.89 -10.64
C SER A 50 12.86 -7.98 -11.47
N GLU A 51 12.40 -6.77 -11.82
CA GLU A 51 13.24 -5.76 -12.48
C GLU A 51 14.50 -5.39 -11.69
N GLU A 52 14.46 -5.49 -10.36
CA GLU A 52 15.51 -5.01 -9.46
C GLU A 52 16.48 -6.14 -9.04
N GLU A 53 16.01 -7.40 -9.01
CA GLU A 53 16.80 -8.52 -8.43
C GLU A 53 16.32 -9.90 -8.84
N THR A 54 17.20 -10.87 -8.61
CA THR A 54 16.90 -12.31 -8.72
C THR A 54 17.28 -12.99 -7.42
N PHE A 55 16.43 -13.88 -6.91
CA PHE A 55 16.72 -14.66 -5.70
C PHE A 55 16.14 -16.07 -5.77
N GLU A 56 16.68 -16.95 -4.95
CA GLU A 56 16.20 -18.31 -4.81
C GLU A 56 15.16 -18.40 -3.70
N PHE A 57 14.03 -19.02 -4.00
CA PHE A 57 12.97 -19.35 -3.07
C PHE A 57 13.03 -20.84 -2.77
N ASN A 58 13.74 -21.15 -1.70
CA ASN A 58 14.13 -22.50 -1.32
C ASN A 58 13.13 -23.10 -0.32
N GLU A 59 13.23 -24.40 -0.15
CA GLU A 59 12.49 -25.16 0.86
C GLU A 59 12.60 -24.51 2.25
N ARG A 60 11.51 -24.52 3.02
CA ARG A 60 11.36 -23.86 4.33
C ARG A 60 11.45 -22.33 4.31
N SER A 61 11.51 -21.71 3.13
CA SER A 61 11.45 -20.26 3.04
C SER A 61 10.01 -19.76 2.94
N VAL A 62 9.75 -18.64 3.59
CA VAL A 62 8.50 -17.86 3.48
C VAL A 62 8.78 -16.65 2.61
N PHE A 63 7.91 -16.38 1.66
CA PHE A 63 7.99 -15.23 0.77
C PHE A 63 6.64 -14.52 0.70
N ILE A 64 6.65 -13.20 0.86
CA ILE A 64 5.51 -12.34 0.60
C ILE A 64 5.87 -11.49 -0.61
N PRO A 65 5.27 -11.75 -1.78
CA PRO A 65 5.55 -10.99 -3.00
C PRO A 65 5.06 -9.55 -2.89
N PRO A 66 5.70 -8.61 -3.60
CA PRO A 66 5.18 -7.26 -3.73
C PRO A 66 3.85 -7.29 -4.49
N CYS A 67 2.88 -6.49 -4.04
CA CYS A 67 1.61 -6.32 -4.74
C CYS A 67 1.78 -5.48 -5.99
N ASN A 68 0.92 -5.73 -6.99
CA ASN A 68 0.84 -4.94 -8.22
C ASN A 68 2.17 -4.83 -9.01
N LYS A 69 3.06 -5.81 -8.83
CA LYS A 69 4.30 -5.93 -9.60
C LYS A 69 4.35 -7.23 -10.35
N GLU A 70 4.78 -7.15 -11.59
CA GLU A 70 5.04 -8.32 -12.42
C GLU A 70 6.34 -8.97 -11.99
N LEU A 71 6.29 -10.27 -11.73
CA LEU A 71 7.42 -11.11 -11.37
C LEU A 71 7.48 -12.28 -12.36
N SER A 72 8.66 -12.86 -12.55
CA SER A 72 8.79 -14.12 -13.28
C SER A 72 9.44 -15.19 -12.41
N ILE A 73 9.09 -16.45 -12.66
CA ILE A 73 9.66 -17.59 -11.95
C ILE A 73 10.24 -18.63 -12.92
N ASP A 74 11.38 -19.17 -12.54
CA ASP A 74 11.88 -20.44 -13.07
C ASP A 74 11.61 -21.54 -12.06
N ILE A 75 11.12 -22.67 -12.55
CA ILE A 75 10.81 -23.83 -11.74
C ILE A 75 11.61 -25.02 -12.30
N HIS A 76 12.41 -25.63 -11.44
CA HIS A 76 13.21 -26.79 -11.75
C HIS A 76 12.84 -27.96 -10.82
N PRO A 77 11.81 -28.76 -11.14
CA PRO A 77 11.45 -29.90 -10.33
C PRO A 77 12.64 -30.88 -10.25
N VAL A 78 12.87 -31.43 -9.08
CA VAL A 78 13.83 -32.53 -8.92
C VAL A 78 13.25 -33.78 -9.52
N PHE A 79 14.08 -34.63 -10.13
CA PHE A 79 13.63 -35.84 -10.79
C PHE A 79 12.71 -36.68 -9.88
N ARG A 80 11.46 -36.88 -10.33
CA ARG A 80 10.36 -37.57 -9.64
C ARG A 80 9.74 -36.91 -8.42
N GLU A 81 10.13 -35.69 -8.06
CA GLU A 81 9.49 -34.94 -6.99
C GLU A 81 9.00 -33.59 -7.51
N PRO A 82 7.68 -33.29 -7.38
CA PRO A 82 7.15 -32.01 -7.81
C PRO A 82 7.66 -30.89 -6.90
N THR A 83 7.89 -29.72 -7.48
CA THR A 83 8.02 -28.51 -6.71
C THR A 83 6.66 -28.17 -6.11
N LYS A 84 6.60 -28.05 -4.79
CA LYS A 84 5.34 -27.80 -4.06
C LYS A 84 5.41 -26.48 -3.30
N CYS A 85 4.48 -25.59 -3.57
CA CYS A 85 4.39 -24.29 -2.96
C CYS A 85 2.99 -24.07 -2.35
N LEU A 86 2.96 -23.56 -1.13
CA LEU A 86 1.76 -23.14 -0.44
C LEU A 86 1.58 -21.63 -0.64
N VAL A 87 0.37 -21.20 -0.98
CA VAL A 87 0.00 -19.78 -1.09
C VAL A 87 -1.24 -19.55 -0.21
N LEU A 88 -1.05 -18.77 0.82
CA LEU A 88 -2.09 -18.40 1.78
C LEU A 88 -2.58 -17.00 1.47
N ASP A 89 -3.87 -16.90 1.19
CA ASP A 89 -4.62 -15.67 1.01
C ASP A 89 -5.48 -15.45 2.26
N ILE A 90 -5.35 -14.30 2.92
CA ILE A 90 -6.10 -13.94 4.12
C ILE A 90 -6.85 -12.64 3.85
N GLU A 91 -8.10 -12.58 4.28
CA GLU A 91 -8.92 -11.36 4.23
C GLU A 91 -8.25 -10.23 5.00
N GLN A 92 -8.12 -9.06 4.37
CA GLN A 92 -7.42 -7.90 4.96
C GLN A 92 -8.08 -7.44 6.27
N GLU A 93 -9.41 -7.47 6.32
CA GLU A 93 -10.16 -7.09 7.51
C GLU A 93 -9.79 -7.99 8.71
N TYR A 94 -9.52 -9.27 8.46
CA TYR A 94 -9.09 -10.19 9.51
C TYR A 94 -7.67 -9.89 9.98
N ILE A 95 -6.74 -9.66 9.06
CA ILE A 95 -5.37 -9.22 9.38
C ILE A 95 -5.43 -7.95 10.24
N ASP A 96 -6.17 -6.93 9.80
CA ASP A 96 -6.34 -5.66 10.52
C ASP A 96 -6.94 -5.84 11.92
N SER A 97 -7.89 -6.77 12.07
CA SER A 97 -8.52 -7.07 13.37
C SER A 97 -7.54 -7.71 14.35
N VAL A 98 -6.73 -8.67 13.88
CA VAL A 98 -5.70 -9.32 14.70
C VAL A 98 -4.60 -8.31 15.10
N PHE A 99 -4.16 -7.46 14.19
CA PHE A 99 -3.20 -6.39 14.50
C PHE A 99 -3.73 -5.44 15.59
N SER A 100 -5.01 -5.02 15.48
CA SER A 100 -5.65 -4.17 16.49
C SER A 100 -5.72 -4.88 17.85
N GLU A 101 -6.19 -6.13 17.87
CA GLU A 101 -6.29 -6.94 19.09
C GLU A 101 -4.94 -7.09 19.79
N VAL A 102 -3.87 -7.38 19.03
CA VAL A 102 -2.53 -7.56 19.58
C VAL A 102 -1.96 -6.26 20.13
N ILE A 103 -2.09 -5.15 19.41
CA ILE A 103 -1.57 -3.85 19.85
C ILE A 103 -2.34 -3.34 21.08
N GLU A 104 -3.66 -3.43 21.10
CA GLU A 104 -4.48 -2.89 22.19
C GLU A 104 -4.34 -3.67 23.48
N ASN A 105 -4.24 -5.01 23.42
CA ASN A 105 -4.30 -5.85 24.60
C ASN A 105 -2.96 -6.40 25.07
N TRP A 106 -1.96 -6.52 24.18
CA TRP A 106 -0.72 -7.25 24.47
C TRP A 106 0.56 -6.43 24.24
N HIS A 107 0.56 -5.54 23.27
CA HIS A 107 1.73 -4.75 22.87
C HIS A 107 1.38 -3.28 22.61
N PRO A 108 0.90 -2.53 23.62
CA PRO A 108 0.49 -1.13 23.44
C PRO A 108 1.64 -0.21 23.04
N ASP A 109 2.88 -0.64 23.25
CA ASP A 109 4.12 0.02 22.79
C ASP A 109 4.40 -0.14 21.30
N TRP A 110 3.70 -1.05 20.62
CA TRP A 110 3.79 -1.21 19.16
C TRP A 110 3.00 -0.13 18.45
N ASP A 111 3.72 0.85 17.88
CA ASP A 111 3.08 1.95 17.16
C ASP A 111 2.59 1.52 15.77
N ARG A 112 1.27 1.34 15.64
CA ARG A 112 0.62 1.08 14.35
C ARG A 112 0.86 2.21 13.35
N THR A 113 0.91 3.45 13.82
CA THR A 113 1.12 4.63 12.96
C THR A 113 2.55 4.68 12.43
N GLY A 114 3.53 4.36 13.25
CA GLY A 114 4.94 4.26 12.86
C GLY A 114 5.22 3.09 11.89
N ILE A 115 4.44 1.99 12.01
CA ILE A 115 4.52 0.87 11.07
C ILE A 115 4.02 1.30 9.68
N MET A 116 2.92 2.06 9.62
CA MET A 116 2.32 2.51 8.36
C MET A 116 3.08 3.66 7.68
N MET A 117 3.92 4.41 8.41
CA MET A 117 4.54 5.64 7.92
C MET A 117 6.01 5.50 7.49
N LYS A 118 6.62 4.33 7.57
CA LYS A 118 7.98 4.16 7.04
C LYS A 118 7.96 4.17 5.52
N GLU A 119 8.39 5.30 4.93
CA GLU A 119 8.50 5.53 3.47
C GLU A 119 9.39 4.52 2.73
N ASN A 120 10.25 3.79 3.42
CA ASN A 120 10.96 2.64 2.90
C ASN A 120 10.18 1.35 3.18
N ALA A 121 8.94 1.28 2.67
CA ALA A 121 8.16 0.06 2.72
C ALA A 121 9.00 -1.09 2.18
N VAL A 122 9.10 -2.15 2.98
CA VAL A 122 9.73 -3.40 2.55
C VAL A 122 8.97 -3.86 1.31
N LYS A 123 9.59 -3.75 0.16
CA LYS A 123 8.96 -4.07 -1.13
C LYS A 123 8.65 -5.56 -1.26
N LYS A 124 9.37 -6.40 -0.54
CA LYS A 124 9.19 -7.85 -0.45
C LYS A 124 9.65 -8.34 0.92
N PHE A 125 9.20 -9.51 1.30
CA PHE A 125 9.68 -10.21 2.49
C PHE A 125 10.11 -11.63 2.11
N VAL A 126 11.33 -11.99 2.46
CA VAL A 126 11.85 -13.36 2.34
C VAL A 126 12.47 -13.73 3.67
N SER A 127 12.11 -14.87 4.23
CA SER A 127 12.61 -15.35 5.51
C SER A 127 12.71 -16.87 5.54
N SER A 128 13.72 -17.38 6.22
CA SER A 128 13.86 -18.79 6.57
C SER A 128 13.68 -18.99 8.08
N ASP A 129 12.90 -18.12 8.73
CA ASP A 129 12.60 -18.20 10.16
C ASP A 129 11.80 -19.47 10.49
N GLU A 130 12.30 -20.25 11.43
CA GLU A 130 11.71 -21.54 11.82
C GLU A 130 10.32 -21.37 12.46
N SER A 131 10.06 -20.25 13.15
CA SER A 131 8.75 -20.01 13.78
C SER A 131 7.67 -19.76 12.74
N LEU A 132 7.99 -18.96 11.71
CA LEU A 132 7.07 -18.71 10.59
C LEU A 132 6.81 -19.97 9.78
N TRP A 133 7.86 -20.74 9.47
CA TRP A 133 7.71 -22.00 8.76
C TRP A 133 6.83 -22.97 9.55
N ARG A 134 7.03 -23.09 10.85
CA ARG A 134 6.25 -23.96 11.73
C ARG A 134 4.78 -23.52 11.81
N SER A 135 4.50 -22.24 11.96
CA SER A 135 3.13 -21.73 12.03
C SER A 135 2.37 -21.99 10.73
N LEU A 136 3.01 -21.78 9.56
CA LEU A 136 2.40 -22.08 8.26
C LEU A 136 2.18 -23.57 8.03
N THR A 137 3.17 -24.42 8.36
CA THR A 137 3.03 -25.87 8.22
C THR A 137 2.00 -26.45 9.19
N ASN A 138 1.89 -25.92 10.39
CA ASN A 138 0.84 -26.30 11.33
C ASN A 138 -0.56 -25.99 10.79
N LEU A 139 -0.77 -24.80 10.22
CA LEU A 139 -2.02 -24.43 9.56
C LEU A 139 -2.34 -25.39 8.41
N TYR A 140 -1.36 -25.66 7.54
CA TYR A 140 -1.47 -26.56 6.41
C TYR A 140 -1.83 -27.98 6.86
N ASN A 141 -1.08 -28.56 7.79
CA ASN A 141 -1.31 -29.92 8.29
C ASN A 141 -2.67 -30.04 8.96
N ARG A 142 -3.07 -29.07 9.81
CA ARG A 142 -4.40 -29.05 10.44
C ARG A 142 -5.51 -29.08 9.39
N ARG A 143 -5.34 -28.34 8.28
CA ARG A 143 -6.37 -28.30 7.23
C ARG A 143 -6.45 -29.58 6.42
N ILE A 144 -5.30 -30.26 6.18
CA ILE A 144 -5.25 -31.51 5.41
C ILE A 144 -5.61 -32.72 6.28
N ASP A 145 -4.99 -32.84 7.45
CA ASP A 145 -5.20 -34.01 8.34
C ASP A 145 -6.61 -34.01 8.97
N GLY A 146 -7.23 -32.83 9.09
CA GLY A 146 -8.59 -32.66 9.62
C GLY A 146 -9.68 -33.31 8.76
N SER A 147 -9.34 -33.88 7.61
CA SER A 147 -10.29 -34.57 6.73
C SER A 147 -10.97 -35.79 7.37
N MET A 148 -10.37 -36.41 8.38
CA MET A 148 -10.94 -37.57 9.08
C MET A 148 -11.84 -37.21 10.29
N TYR A 149 -11.66 -36.04 10.93
CA TYR A 149 -12.40 -35.67 12.15
C TYR A 149 -12.94 -34.23 12.15
N GLY A 150 -12.92 -33.53 11.02
CA GLY A 150 -13.38 -32.13 10.90
C GLY A 150 -12.51 -31.19 11.76
N THR A 151 -11.50 -30.60 11.19
CA THR A 151 -10.76 -29.56 11.91
C THR A 151 -11.71 -28.43 12.25
N SER A 152 -11.84 -28.12 13.54
CA SER A 152 -12.67 -27.00 13.98
C SER A 152 -12.14 -25.70 13.38
N ASP A 153 -13.02 -24.91 12.78
CA ASP A 153 -12.71 -23.56 12.31
C ASP A 153 -12.07 -22.70 13.41
N PHE A 154 -12.39 -22.99 14.66
CA PHE A 154 -11.76 -22.37 15.81
C PHE A 154 -10.25 -22.64 15.88
N LEU A 155 -9.80 -23.88 15.67
CA LEU A 155 -8.37 -24.23 15.69
C LEU A 155 -7.63 -23.64 14.47
N LEU A 156 -8.27 -23.56 13.32
CA LEU A 156 -7.71 -22.89 12.15
C LEU A 156 -7.57 -21.39 12.39
N SER A 157 -8.58 -20.75 13.00
CA SER A 157 -8.53 -19.33 13.37
C SER A 157 -7.40 -19.02 14.37
N LEU A 158 -7.16 -19.90 15.35
CA LEU A 158 -6.04 -19.77 16.28
C LEU A 158 -4.70 -19.88 15.55
N SER A 159 -4.57 -20.83 14.62
CA SER A 159 -3.35 -20.97 13.83
C SER A 159 -3.09 -19.77 12.90
N LEU A 160 -4.14 -19.15 12.36
CA LEU A 160 -4.04 -17.91 11.61
C LEU A 160 -3.59 -16.74 12.50
N LYS A 161 -4.15 -16.61 13.72
CA LYS A 161 -3.72 -15.59 14.68
C LYS A 161 -2.25 -15.75 15.06
N GLU A 162 -1.82 -17.00 15.36
CA GLU A 162 -0.42 -17.31 15.63
C GLU A 162 0.49 -16.87 14.49
N LEU A 163 0.15 -17.22 13.24
CA LEU A 163 0.91 -16.83 12.06
C LEU A 163 1.00 -15.31 11.91
N ILE A 164 -0.14 -14.62 11.99
CA ILE A 164 -0.17 -13.15 11.89
C ILE A 164 0.69 -12.52 12.99
N TYR A 165 0.62 -13.02 14.23
CA TYR A 165 1.46 -12.56 15.33
C TYR A 165 2.95 -12.76 15.05
N GLU A 166 3.37 -13.93 14.54
CA GLU A 166 4.77 -14.16 14.15
C GLU A 166 5.22 -13.18 13.04
N LEU A 167 4.37 -12.92 12.06
CA LEU A 167 4.65 -11.94 10.99
C LEU A 167 4.75 -10.51 11.53
N MET A 168 3.96 -10.14 12.55
CA MET A 168 4.04 -8.82 13.19
C MET A 168 5.40 -8.56 13.88
N LYS A 169 6.10 -9.60 14.30
CA LYS A 169 7.44 -9.50 14.89
C LYS A 169 8.52 -9.20 13.84
N THR A 170 8.20 -9.34 12.56
CA THR A 170 9.12 -9.19 11.44
C THR A 170 8.84 -7.92 10.62
N ASN A 171 9.64 -7.68 9.60
CA ASN A 171 9.40 -6.60 8.63
C ASN A 171 8.21 -6.89 7.70
N ALA A 172 7.68 -8.13 7.68
CA ALA A 172 6.48 -8.49 6.93
C ALA A 172 5.26 -7.65 7.31
N LYS A 173 5.18 -7.20 8.57
CA LYS A 173 4.12 -6.31 9.05
C LYS A 173 3.92 -5.07 8.17
N HIS A 174 4.99 -4.54 7.58
CA HIS A 174 4.91 -3.38 6.69
C HIS A 174 4.20 -3.70 5.37
N ILE A 175 4.39 -4.91 4.84
CA ILE A 175 3.70 -5.35 3.62
C ILE A 175 2.24 -5.66 3.93
N LEU A 176 1.97 -6.39 5.01
CA LEU A 176 0.61 -6.82 5.38
C LEU A 176 -0.33 -5.67 5.76
N LEU A 177 0.22 -4.57 6.31
CA LEU A 177 -0.56 -3.38 6.67
C LEU A 177 -0.64 -2.34 5.55
N HIS A 178 0.17 -2.47 4.51
CA HIS A 178 0.21 -1.51 3.38
C HIS A 178 -0.80 -1.81 2.27
N THR A 179 -1.71 -2.76 2.47
CA THR A 179 -2.74 -3.04 1.47
C THR A 179 -3.81 -1.97 1.41
N ASP A 180 -4.31 -1.73 0.22
CA ASP A 180 -5.46 -0.93 -0.23
C ASP A 180 -5.78 0.37 0.54
N LYS A 181 -5.72 0.35 1.88
CA LYS A 181 -5.97 1.57 2.67
C LYS A 181 -4.83 2.58 2.61
N ALA A 182 -3.57 2.13 2.53
CA ALA A 182 -2.43 3.05 2.38
C ALA A 182 -2.30 3.50 0.92
N GLU A 183 -2.48 2.60 -0.06
CA GLU A 183 -2.54 2.96 -1.48
C GLU A 183 -3.79 3.77 -1.81
N ASN A 184 -4.98 3.39 -1.34
CA ASN A 184 -6.19 4.20 -1.47
C ASN A 184 -6.08 5.53 -0.73
N MET A 185 -5.35 5.59 0.39
CA MET A 185 -5.11 6.84 1.12
C MET A 185 -4.06 7.71 0.43
N GLN A 186 -3.00 7.13 -0.11
CA GLN A 186 -2.00 7.84 -0.89
C GLN A 186 -2.59 8.22 -2.26
N ASN A 187 -3.36 7.34 -2.87
CA ASN A 187 -4.18 7.63 -4.04
C ASN A 187 -5.22 8.72 -3.73
N GLY A 188 -5.94 8.64 -2.60
CA GLY A 188 -6.89 9.67 -2.18
C GLY A 188 -6.23 11.03 -1.96
N LEU A 189 -5.04 11.12 -1.40
CA LEU A 189 -4.29 12.38 -1.30
C LEU A 189 -3.74 12.85 -2.66
N GLN A 190 -3.31 11.92 -3.51
CA GLN A 190 -2.89 12.24 -4.89
C GLN A 190 -4.08 12.73 -5.72
N GLU A 191 -5.24 12.09 -5.58
CA GLU A 191 -6.50 12.55 -6.21
C GLU A 191 -6.90 13.94 -5.73
N VAL A 192 -6.75 14.23 -4.44
CA VAL A 192 -6.97 15.58 -3.89
C VAL A 192 -6.02 16.59 -4.52
N VAL A 193 -4.74 16.28 -4.62
CA VAL A 193 -3.75 17.16 -5.26
C VAL A 193 -4.06 17.35 -6.74
N HIS A 194 -4.41 16.27 -7.44
CA HIS A 194 -4.82 16.32 -8.84
C HIS A 194 -6.08 17.18 -9.01
N PHE A 195 -7.10 16.96 -8.18
CA PHE A 195 -8.33 17.75 -8.18
C PHE A 195 -8.04 19.23 -7.90
N ILE A 196 -7.19 19.55 -6.91
CA ILE A 196 -6.81 20.93 -6.61
C ILE A 196 -6.10 21.57 -7.83
N LYS A 197 -5.13 20.88 -8.44
CA LYS A 197 -4.40 21.40 -9.60
C LYS A 197 -5.31 21.70 -10.80
N GLN A 198 -6.36 20.94 -10.99
CA GLN A 198 -7.33 21.18 -12.06
C GLN A 198 -8.33 22.30 -11.74
N ASN A 199 -8.65 22.50 -10.45
CA ASN A 199 -9.77 23.33 -10.03
C ASN A 199 -9.39 24.50 -9.12
N TYR A 200 -8.09 24.79 -8.88
CA TYR A 200 -7.67 25.81 -7.88
C TYR A 200 -8.23 27.21 -8.13
N ARG A 201 -8.61 27.54 -9.34
CA ARG A 201 -9.24 28.82 -9.68
C ARG A 201 -10.68 28.94 -9.19
N GLU A 202 -11.35 27.80 -9.03
CA GLU A 202 -12.74 27.72 -8.58
C GLU A 202 -12.84 27.64 -7.05
N PRO A 203 -14.03 27.92 -6.46
CA PRO A 203 -14.26 27.71 -5.04
C PRO A 203 -14.14 26.22 -4.65
N ILE A 204 -13.15 25.87 -3.87
CA ILE A 204 -12.93 24.52 -3.35
C ILE A 204 -13.23 24.52 -1.86
N THR A 205 -14.13 23.60 -1.43
CA THR A 205 -14.42 23.37 0.00
C THR A 205 -13.65 22.17 0.53
N ILE A 206 -13.31 22.20 1.83
CA ILE A 206 -12.66 21.07 2.49
C ILE A 206 -13.53 19.82 2.45
N LYS A 207 -14.86 20.00 2.61
CA LYS A 207 -15.81 18.89 2.47
C LYS A 207 -15.71 18.21 1.11
N LYS A 208 -15.56 18.96 0.00
CA LYS A 208 -15.37 18.39 -1.34
C LYS A 208 -14.07 17.61 -1.42
N LEU A 209 -12.96 18.15 -0.89
CA LEU A 209 -11.67 17.47 -0.87
C LEU A 209 -11.70 16.19 -0.03
N ALA A 210 -12.39 16.21 1.11
CA ALA A 210 -12.59 15.05 1.96
C ALA A 210 -13.37 13.94 1.24
N THR A 211 -14.39 14.32 0.46
CA THR A 211 -15.14 13.39 -0.40
C THR A 211 -14.25 12.80 -1.49
N VAL A 212 -13.43 13.61 -2.17
CA VAL A 212 -12.47 13.14 -3.19
C VAL A 212 -11.48 12.15 -2.58
N ALA A 213 -11.00 12.43 -1.38
CA ALA A 213 -10.05 11.57 -0.67
C ALA A 213 -10.69 10.31 -0.03
N GLY A 214 -12.02 10.18 -0.03
CA GLY A 214 -12.71 9.09 0.68
C GLY A 214 -12.48 9.09 2.19
N MET A 215 -12.28 10.27 2.83
CA MET A 215 -11.97 10.36 4.25
C MET A 215 -12.69 11.54 4.94
N SER A 216 -12.65 11.58 6.29
CA SER A 216 -13.17 12.71 7.04
C SER A 216 -12.30 13.97 6.88
N GLU A 217 -12.89 15.16 7.04
CA GLU A 217 -12.16 16.44 6.95
C GLU A 217 -10.97 16.49 7.92
N ALA A 218 -11.16 16.06 9.17
CA ALA A 218 -10.10 16.03 10.18
C ALA A 218 -8.92 15.13 9.77
N ASN A 219 -9.23 13.96 9.20
CA ASN A 219 -8.23 13.01 8.73
C ASN A 219 -7.50 13.55 7.49
N LEU A 220 -8.23 14.18 6.56
CA LEU A 220 -7.64 14.86 5.41
C LEU A 220 -6.62 15.92 5.86
N PHE A 221 -6.99 16.82 6.77
CA PHE A 221 -6.08 17.86 7.28
C PHE A 221 -4.82 17.28 7.88
N LYS A 222 -4.96 16.29 8.78
CA LYS A 222 -3.84 15.65 9.46
C LYS A 222 -2.87 15.00 8.46
N LYS A 223 -3.40 14.22 7.53
CA LYS A 223 -2.60 13.46 6.55
C LYS A 223 -2.01 14.36 5.48
N PHE A 224 -2.76 15.30 4.95
CA PHE A 224 -2.27 16.24 3.94
C PHE A 224 -1.13 17.09 4.49
N LYS A 225 -1.28 17.61 5.73
CA LYS A 225 -0.21 18.35 6.40
C LYS A 225 1.04 17.51 6.64
N HIS A 226 0.86 16.23 6.97
CA HIS A 226 1.99 15.30 7.15
C HIS A 226 2.71 15.04 5.82
N SER A 227 1.98 14.78 4.72
CA SER A 227 2.58 14.40 3.43
C SER A 227 3.12 15.57 2.63
N TYR A 228 2.52 16.76 2.75
CA TYR A 228 2.87 17.94 1.95
C TYR A 228 3.42 19.11 2.77
N ASN A 229 3.63 18.94 4.08
CA ASN A 229 4.10 19.97 5.02
C ASN A 229 3.26 21.27 5.03
N CYS A 230 2.06 21.23 4.48
CA CYS A 230 1.11 22.34 4.47
C CYS A 230 -0.34 21.81 4.51
N THR A 231 -1.29 22.66 4.89
CA THR A 231 -2.71 22.30 4.83
C THR A 231 -3.23 22.34 3.38
N PRO A 232 -4.35 21.64 3.05
CA PRO A 232 -4.97 21.73 1.72
C PRO A 232 -5.27 23.17 1.30
N VAL A 233 -5.70 24.03 2.23
CA VAL A 233 -5.98 25.45 1.98
C VAL A 233 -4.71 26.20 1.61
N GLU A 234 -3.62 26.00 2.34
CA GLU A 234 -2.33 26.61 2.05
C GLU A 234 -1.81 26.18 0.69
N TYR A 235 -1.98 24.90 0.34
CA TYR A 235 -1.61 24.38 -0.97
C TYR A 235 -2.36 25.06 -2.11
N ILE A 236 -3.69 25.24 -1.97
CA ILE A 236 -4.50 25.97 -2.94
C ILE A 236 -4.01 27.43 -3.07
N ILE A 237 -3.73 28.09 -1.95
CA ILE A 237 -3.24 29.48 -1.96
C ILE A 237 -1.89 29.57 -2.67
N GLN A 238 -0.97 28.63 -2.45
CA GLN A 238 0.33 28.61 -3.13
C GLN A 238 0.16 28.51 -4.67
N LEU A 239 -0.71 27.60 -5.14
CA LEU A 239 -0.98 27.48 -6.58
C LEU A 239 -1.58 28.76 -7.18
N ARG A 240 -2.51 29.40 -6.47
CA ARG A 240 -3.11 30.67 -6.89
C ARG A 240 -2.09 31.79 -6.98
N ILE A 241 -1.18 31.87 -6.01
CA ILE A 241 -0.12 32.87 -6.01
C ILE A 241 0.87 32.60 -7.14
N GLU A 242 1.23 31.34 -7.38
CA GLU A 242 2.14 31.00 -8.49
C GLU A 242 1.52 31.36 -9.85
N HIS A 243 0.24 31.08 -10.06
CA HIS A 243 -0.49 31.49 -11.23
C HIS A 243 -0.55 33.03 -11.37
N ALA A 244 -0.81 33.74 -10.26
CA ALA A 244 -0.79 35.21 -10.27
C ALA A 244 0.60 35.78 -10.65
N LYS A 245 1.70 35.17 -10.19
CA LYS A 245 3.08 35.55 -10.58
C LYS A 245 3.27 35.37 -12.10
N GLN A 246 2.82 34.25 -12.65
CA GLN A 246 2.89 34.02 -14.10
C GLN A 246 2.11 35.07 -14.89
N LEU A 247 0.88 35.40 -14.47
CA LEU A 247 0.08 36.42 -15.11
C LEU A 247 0.71 37.83 -15.01
N LEU A 248 1.33 38.17 -13.88
CA LEU A 248 2.02 39.45 -13.69
C LEU A 248 3.20 39.61 -14.63
N ILE A 249 3.91 38.50 -14.95
CA ILE A 249 5.09 38.48 -15.83
C ILE A 249 4.68 38.46 -17.29
N SER A 250 3.74 37.55 -17.64
CA SER A 250 3.36 37.33 -19.06
C SER A 250 2.44 38.38 -19.65
N ASN A 251 1.67 39.08 -18.81
CA ASN A 251 0.67 40.06 -19.23
C ASN A 251 0.80 41.38 -18.46
N PRO A 252 1.81 42.22 -18.79
CA PRO A 252 2.06 43.46 -18.05
C PRO A 252 0.90 44.47 -18.10
N GLU A 253 0.04 44.39 -19.10
CA GLU A 253 -1.10 45.30 -19.26
C GLU A 253 -2.33 44.96 -18.43
N ILE A 254 -2.41 43.69 -17.93
CA ILE A 254 -3.56 43.27 -17.12
C ILE A 254 -3.55 43.95 -15.75
N GLY A 255 -4.68 44.55 -15.37
CA GLY A 255 -4.86 45.16 -14.05
C GLY A 255 -4.77 44.14 -12.91
N ILE A 256 -4.16 44.51 -11.77
CA ILE A 256 -3.98 43.62 -10.60
C ILE A 256 -5.32 43.04 -10.12
N LYS A 257 -6.42 43.79 -10.26
CA LYS A 257 -7.77 43.35 -9.91
C LYS A 257 -8.18 42.11 -10.76
N ASN A 258 -7.91 42.15 -12.03
CA ASN A 258 -8.23 41.03 -12.93
C ASN A 258 -7.36 39.83 -12.61
N ILE A 259 -6.05 40.03 -12.40
CA ILE A 259 -5.13 38.95 -11.99
C ILE A 259 -5.56 38.28 -10.69
N CYS A 260 -6.04 39.05 -9.71
CA CYS A 260 -6.60 38.53 -8.47
C CYS A 260 -7.74 37.53 -8.74
N PHE A 261 -8.73 37.92 -9.53
CA PHE A 261 -9.89 37.06 -9.80
C PHE A 261 -9.55 35.89 -10.75
N GLU A 262 -8.76 36.11 -11.77
CA GLU A 262 -8.30 35.05 -12.66
C GLU A 262 -7.44 33.98 -11.95
N SER A 263 -6.76 34.37 -10.87
CA SER A 263 -6.00 33.45 -10.04
C SER A 263 -6.86 32.72 -8.99
N GLY A 264 -8.20 33.00 -8.96
CA GLY A 264 -9.13 32.30 -8.08
C GLY A 264 -9.31 32.93 -6.70
N PHE A 265 -8.85 34.18 -6.47
CA PHE A 265 -9.10 34.89 -5.20
C PHE A 265 -10.42 35.63 -5.26
N ASN A 266 -11.18 35.60 -4.17
CA ASN A 266 -12.48 36.25 -4.07
C ASN A 266 -12.40 37.74 -3.69
N THR A 267 -11.32 38.19 -3.06
CA THR A 267 -11.14 39.57 -2.62
C THR A 267 -9.72 40.08 -2.83
N LEU A 268 -9.59 41.32 -3.24
CA LEU A 268 -8.31 41.99 -3.45
C LEU A 268 -7.48 42.09 -2.18
N GLU A 269 -8.12 42.35 -1.06
CA GLU A 269 -7.46 42.49 0.25
C GLU A 269 -6.78 41.17 0.66
N TYR A 270 -7.50 40.04 0.57
CA TYR A 270 -6.96 38.74 0.90
C TYR A 270 -5.82 38.33 -0.06
N PHE A 271 -5.97 38.65 -1.37
CA PHE A 271 -4.95 38.44 -2.37
C PHE A 271 -3.67 39.21 -2.04
N TYR A 272 -3.75 40.50 -1.80
CA TYR A 272 -2.58 41.33 -1.47
C TYR A 272 -1.84 40.80 -0.24
N ARG A 273 -2.60 40.49 0.82
CA ARG A 273 -2.04 39.94 2.05
C ARG A 273 -1.29 38.63 1.80
N LYS A 274 -1.91 37.66 1.08
CA LYS A 274 -1.30 36.35 0.81
C LYS A 274 -0.15 36.44 -0.18
N PHE A 275 -0.29 37.25 -1.21
CA PHE A 275 0.78 37.47 -2.19
C PHE A 275 2.02 38.07 -1.53
N THR A 276 1.86 39.12 -0.71
CA THR A 276 2.97 39.74 0.01
C THR A 276 3.60 38.81 1.03
N GLN A 277 2.77 38.02 1.74
CA GLN A 277 3.24 37.03 2.71
C GLN A 277 4.14 35.98 2.07
N ILE A 278 3.76 35.48 0.88
CA ILE A 278 4.48 34.38 0.19
C ILE A 278 5.68 34.90 -0.62
N THR A 279 5.55 36.03 -1.29
CA THR A 279 6.58 36.53 -2.22
C THR A 279 7.52 37.57 -1.62
N GLY A 280 7.20 38.10 -0.43
CA GLY A 280 7.93 39.22 0.20
C GLY A 280 7.70 40.58 -0.45
N LYS A 281 6.97 40.67 -1.57
CA LYS A 281 6.69 41.91 -2.32
C LYS A 281 5.21 42.05 -2.60
N SER A 282 4.70 43.28 -2.65
CA SER A 282 3.31 43.48 -3.10
C SER A 282 3.17 43.14 -4.59
N PRO A 283 1.96 42.75 -5.06
CA PRO A 283 1.73 42.48 -6.49
C PRO A 283 2.16 43.62 -7.40
N LYS A 284 1.93 44.86 -6.98
CA LYS A 284 2.33 46.06 -7.72
C LYS A 284 3.86 46.19 -7.84
N LYS A 285 4.60 45.92 -6.75
CA LYS A 285 6.07 45.94 -6.77
C LYS A 285 6.64 44.75 -7.54
N PHE A 286 5.96 43.63 -7.54
CA PHE A 286 6.39 42.43 -8.27
C PHE A 286 6.27 42.57 -9.79
N LYS A 287 5.25 43.33 -10.26
CA LYS A 287 5.00 43.61 -11.67
C LYS A 287 6.03 44.56 -12.33
N ILE A 288 6.67 45.42 -11.53
CA ILE A 288 7.57 46.47 -12.03
C ILE A 288 9.02 45.97 -12.15
N ASN A 289 9.34 44.81 -11.59
CA ASN A 289 10.63 44.17 -11.70
C ASN A 289 10.63 43.09 -12.76
#